data_a530a5f86af89acc07d6c3eeed91dbf2
#
_entry.id   a530a5f86af89acc07d6c3eeed91dbf2
#
_cell.length_a   1.000
_cell.length_b   1.000
_cell.length_c   1.000
_cell.angle_alpha   90.00
_cell.angle_beta   90.00
_cell.angle_gamma   90.00
#
_symmetry.space_group_name_H-M   'P 1'
#
loop_
_entity.id
_entity.type
_entity.pdbx_description
1 polymer ?
#
loop_
_entity_poly.entity_id
_entity_poly.type
_entity_poly.pdbx_seq_one_letter_code
_entity_poly.pdbx_strand_id
1 'polypeptide(L)'
;VDTSNRMVRPGPTSRSIASQIEIALEAIREGDSSVSAVPDMALPQPGEWDSAQCDAVYRCGYGAFERGDFIHAVECFAPLLSACPLEPDYAVALGLALCRAGEAEAALPLLIAAAMLDETAPGPMYRVGECLLRLRCWGPAVRALKETLLRCDGQPRHAPVASTAQKHLAALGLRC
;
A
#
# COMPACT_ATOMS: atom_id res chain seq x y z
N VAL A 1 -31.94 36.28 -17.13
CA VAL A 1 -31.80 34.83 -16.86
C VAL A 1 -30.35 34.63 -16.50
N ASP A 2 -30.11 34.65 -15.19
CA ASP A 2 -28.78 34.58 -14.59
C ASP A 2 -28.45 33.10 -14.33
N THR A 3 -27.50 32.53 -15.08
CA THR A 3 -26.95 31.19 -14.85
C THR A 3 -25.69 31.35 -14.06
N SER A 4 -25.82 31.43 -12.73
CA SER A 4 -24.75 31.35 -11.78
C SER A 4 -23.94 30.05 -11.97
N ASN A 5 -22.81 30.18 -12.60
CA ASN A 5 -21.78 29.13 -12.66
C ASN A 5 -21.19 28.93 -11.27
N ARG A 6 -21.77 27.99 -10.51
CA ARG A 6 -21.29 27.59 -9.20
C ARG A 6 -20.01 26.77 -9.41
N MET A 7 -18.88 27.46 -9.40
CA MET A 7 -17.57 26.79 -9.25
C MET A 7 -17.60 25.93 -7.99
N VAL A 8 -17.68 24.62 -8.19
CA VAL A 8 -17.42 23.63 -7.16
C VAL A 8 -15.96 23.80 -6.76
N ARG A 9 -15.72 24.32 -5.57
CA ARG A 9 -14.36 24.35 -4.99
C ARG A 9 -13.92 22.89 -4.86
N PRO A 10 -12.74 22.49 -5.39
CA PRO A 10 -12.20 21.18 -5.10
C PRO A 10 -12.00 21.08 -3.59
N GLY A 11 -12.45 19.98 -3.01
CA GLY A 11 -12.19 19.62 -1.60
C GLY A 11 -10.67 19.57 -1.31
N PRO A 12 -10.26 19.38 -0.05
CA PRO A 12 -8.84 19.33 0.31
C PRO A 12 -8.15 18.31 -0.59
N THR A 13 -7.33 18.82 -1.47
CA THR A 13 -6.80 18.15 -2.64
C THR A 13 -5.84 17.03 -2.22
N SER A 14 -5.90 15.89 -2.91
CA SER A 14 -4.87 14.82 -2.94
C SER A 14 -3.42 15.34 -2.89
N ARG A 15 -3.19 16.55 -3.37
CA ARG A 15 -1.94 17.28 -3.27
C ARG A 15 -1.44 17.50 -1.84
N SER A 16 -2.35 17.62 -0.88
CA SER A 16 -1.98 17.80 0.54
C SER A 16 -1.45 16.50 1.15
N ILE A 17 -2.03 15.36 0.80
CA ILE A 17 -1.63 14.05 1.33
C ILE A 17 -0.35 13.57 0.65
N ALA A 18 -0.23 13.67 -0.66
CA ALA A 18 0.99 13.35 -1.39
C ALA A 18 2.17 14.21 -0.93
N SER A 19 1.96 15.53 -0.72
CA SER A 19 2.99 16.41 -0.17
C SER A 19 3.37 16.04 1.27
N GLN A 20 2.42 15.62 2.10
CA GLN A 20 2.71 15.17 3.47
C GLN A 20 3.49 13.85 3.48
N ILE A 21 3.15 12.92 2.58
CA ILE A 21 3.87 11.66 2.41
C ILE A 21 5.29 11.91 1.87
N GLU A 22 5.46 12.79 0.87
CA GLU A 22 6.78 13.19 0.37
C GLU A 22 7.63 13.84 1.46
N ILE A 23 7.06 14.74 2.26
CA ILE A 23 7.73 15.36 3.40
C ILE A 23 8.11 14.31 4.44
N ALA A 24 7.21 13.36 4.77
CA ALA A 24 7.50 12.28 5.71
C ALA A 24 8.60 11.34 5.19
N LEU A 25 8.56 10.97 3.91
CA LEU A 25 9.59 10.13 3.28
C LEU A 25 10.94 10.87 3.16
N GLU A 26 10.93 12.16 2.88
CA GLU A 26 12.13 13.00 2.84
C GLU A 26 12.73 13.19 4.25
N ALA A 27 11.90 13.45 5.26
CA ALA A 27 12.33 13.56 6.66
C ALA A 27 12.94 12.25 7.18
N ILE A 28 12.37 11.10 6.80
CA ILE A 28 12.94 9.76 7.10
C ILE A 28 14.29 9.60 6.39
N ARG A 29 14.42 10.05 5.15
CA ARG A 29 15.65 9.96 4.36
C ARG A 29 16.75 10.88 4.85
N GLU A 30 16.38 12.04 5.40
CA GLU A 30 17.31 13.04 5.97
C GLU A 30 17.60 12.80 7.44
N GLY A 31 16.95 11.84 8.09
CA GLY A 31 17.14 11.53 9.51
C GLY A 31 16.57 12.59 10.46
N ASP A 32 15.62 13.40 9.98
CA ASP A 32 14.98 14.43 10.78
C ASP A 32 13.91 13.84 11.71
N SER A 33 14.24 13.75 13.00
CA SER A 33 13.39 13.20 14.06
C SER A 33 12.16 14.07 14.41
N SER A 34 11.87 15.12 13.65
CA SER A 34 10.79 16.07 13.97
C SER A 34 9.39 15.63 13.49
N VAL A 35 9.29 14.52 12.74
CA VAL A 35 8.00 13.94 12.35
C VAL A 35 7.58 12.91 13.40
N SER A 36 7.17 13.38 14.57
CA SER A 36 6.77 12.56 15.72
C SER A 36 5.25 12.36 15.71
N ALA A 37 4.78 11.44 14.88
CA ALA A 37 3.39 10.94 14.95
C ALA A 37 3.31 9.53 15.56
N VAL A 38 4.43 8.90 15.89
CA VAL A 38 4.47 7.68 16.69
C VAL A 38 4.50 8.10 18.16
N PRO A 39 3.51 7.73 19.01
CA PRO A 39 3.49 8.16 20.40
C PRO A 39 4.79 7.76 21.09
N ASP A 40 5.59 8.75 21.46
CA ASP A 40 6.73 8.72 22.38
C ASP A 40 7.79 7.61 22.18
N MET A 41 7.88 7.03 20.97
CA MET A 41 8.97 6.13 20.60
C MET A 41 9.91 6.87 19.66
N ALA A 42 11.09 7.25 20.14
CA ALA A 42 12.19 7.69 19.27
C ALA A 42 12.45 6.56 18.27
N LEU A 43 12.21 6.82 16.96
CA LEU A 43 12.47 5.83 15.93
C LEU A 43 13.98 5.54 15.90
N PRO A 44 14.42 4.27 15.99
CA PRO A 44 15.82 3.92 15.92
C PRO A 44 16.43 4.36 14.59
N GLN A 45 17.72 4.67 14.59
CA GLN A 45 18.45 4.98 13.37
C GLN A 45 18.44 3.77 12.40
N PRO A 46 18.53 3.98 11.08
CA PRO A 46 18.64 2.88 10.13
C PRO A 46 19.80 1.93 10.52
N GLY A 47 19.49 0.65 10.76
CA GLY A 47 20.45 -0.37 11.20
C GLY A 47 20.43 -0.66 12.71
N GLU A 48 19.67 0.08 13.53
CA GLU A 48 19.54 -0.13 14.97
C GLU A 48 18.23 -0.85 15.37
N TRP A 49 17.40 -1.22 14.38
CA TRP A 49 16.11 -1.85 14.64
C TRP A 49 16.27 -3.30 15.04
N ASP A 50 15.80 -3.66 16.24
CA ASP A 50 15.63 -5.05 16.61
C ASP A 50 14.26 -5.59 16.16
N SER A 51 14.14 -6.93 16.15
CA SER A 51 12.90 -7.59 15.74
C SER A 51 11.68 -7.18 16.59
N ALA A 52 11.88 -6.97 17.91
CA ALA A 52 10.79 -6.61 18.79
C ALA A 52 10.27 -5.18 18.54
N GLN A 53 11.17 -4.27 18.17
CA GLN A 53 10.83 -2.91 17.75
C GLN A 53 10.07 -2.92 16.42
N CYS A 54 10.56 -3.68 15.42
CA CYS A 54 9.86 -3.85 14.16
C CYS A 54 8.44 -4.39 14.37
N ASP A 55 8.29 -5.43 15.19
CA ASP A 55 7.00 -6.02 15.52
C ASP A 55 6.05 -5.04 16.24
N ALA A 56 6.59 -4.21 17.13
CA ALA A 56 5.80 -3.21 17.86
C ALA A 56 5.27 -2.13 16.91
N VAL A 57 6.14 -1.60 16.02
CA VAL A 57 5.75 -0.58 15.04
C VAL A 57 4.81 -1.17 13.99
N TYR A 58 5.06 -2.39 13.53
CA TYR A 58 4.15 -3.08 12.60
C TYR A 58 2.75 -3.23 13.19
N ARG A 59 2.64 -3.68 14.45
CA ARG A 59 1.34 -3.78 15.14
C ARG A 59 0.65 -2.43 15.31
N CYS A 60 1.41 -1.38 15.59
CA CYS A 60 0.88 -0.01 15.67
C CYS A 60 0.26 0.41 14.33
N GLY A 61 1.02 0.26 13.23
CA GLY A 61 0.56 0.57 11.89
C GLY A 61 -0.64 -0.27 11.45
N TYR A 62 -0.64 -1.56 11.78
CA TYR A 62 -1.77 -2.45 11.50
C TYR A 62 -3.03 -2.01 12.25
N GLY A 63 -2.91 -1.68 13.54
CA GLY A 63 -4.02 -1.15 14.33
C GLY A 63 -4.56 0.19 13.80
N ALA A 64 -3.68 1.07 13.32
CA ALA A 64 -4.09 2.31 12.66
C ALA A 64 -4.85 2.01 11.35
N PHE A 65 -4.33 1.10 10.54
CA PHE A 65 -4.96 0.66 9.30
C PHE A 65 -6.38 0.09 9.53
N GLU A 66 -6.58 -0.75 10.54
CA GLU A 66 -7.90 -1.31 10.87
C GLU A 66 -8.89 -0.25 11.34
N ARG A 67 -8.44 0.80 12.01
CA ARG A 67 -9.28 1.94 12.40
C ARG A 67 -9.57 2.90 11.25
N GLY A 68 -8.98 2.68 10.06
CA GLY A 68 -9.12 3.57 8.90
C GLY A 68 -8.21 4.81 8.95
N ASP A 69 -7.29 4.88 9.90
CA ASP A 69 -6.27 5.92 10.00
C ASP A 69 -5.06 5.54 9.11
N PHE A 70 -5.28 5.72 7.80
CA PHE A 70 -4.31 5.28 6.80
C PHE A 70 -3.05 6.14 6.77
N ILE A 71 -3.13 7.41 7.19
CA ILE A 71 -1.98 8.30 7.27
C ILE A 71 -1.05 7.80 8.37
N HIS A 72 -1.57 7.57 9.56
CA HIS A 72 -0.78 7.02 10.67
C HIS A 72 -0.24 5.61 10.35
N ALA A 73 -0.99 4.79 9.61
CA ALA A 73 -0.48 3.51 9.13
C ALA A 73 0.74 3.68 8.20
N VAL A 74 0.71 4.66 7.28
CA VAL A 74 1.85 4.99 6.41
C VAL A 74 3.06 5.43 7.24
N GLU A 75 2.86 6.31 8.22
CA GLU A 75 3.91 6.80 9.13
C GLU A 75 4.59 5.65 9.92
N CYS A 76 3.82 4.61 10.27
CA CYS A 76 4.37 3.42 10.92
C CYS A 76 5.11 2.50 9.94
N PHE A 77 4.56 2.25 8.75
CA PHE A 77 5.13 1.27 7.82
C PHE A 77 6.32 1.80 7.01
N ALA A 78 6.40 3.11 6.74
CA ALA A 78 7.49 3.68 5.96
C ALA A 78 8.88 3.48 6.60
N PRO A 79 9.09 3.74 7.92
CA PRO A 79 10.36 3.47 8.56
C PRO A 79 10.71 1.97 8.61
N LEU A 80 9.72 1.07 8.73
CA LEU A 80 9.97 -0.38 8.68
C LEU A 80 10.54 -0.80 7.32
N LEU A 81 9.95 -0.31 6.24
CA LEU A 81 10.46 -0.61 4.90
C LEU A 81 11.86 0.00 4.68
N SER A 82 12.14 1.17 5.25
CA SER A 82 13.47 1.78 5.18
C SER A 82 14.52 0.97 5.96
N ALA A 83 14.14 0.39 7.10
CA ALA A 83 15.01 -0.44 7.92
C ALA A 83 15.24 -1.84 7.30
N CYS A 84 14.19 -2.42 6.70
CA CYS A 84 14.20 -3.77 6.13
C CYS A 84 13.61 -3.75 4.70
N PRO A 85 14.37 -3.23 3.70
CA PRO A 85 13.84 -3.01 2.35
C PRO A 85 13.57 -4.31 1.56
N LEU A 86 14.08 -5.45 2.03
CA LEU A 86 13.88 -6.75 1.41
C LEU A 86 12.74 -7.56 2.06
N GLU A 87 12.05 -6.97 3.05
CA GLU A 87 10.89 -7.62 3.68
C GLU A 87 9.62 -7.32 2.88
N PRO A 88 9.06 -8.31 2.15
CA PRO A 88 7.92 -8.08 1.27
C PRO A 88 6.67 -7.65 2.03
N ASP A 89 6.49 -8.10 3.27
CA ASP A 89 5.32 -7.77 4.08
C ASP A 89 5.26 -6.28 4.43
N TYR A 90 6.40 -5.62 4.65
CA TYR A 90 6.45 -4.18 4.92
C TYR A 90 6.10 -3.37 3.66
N ALA A 91 6.60 -3.80 2.50
CA ALA A 91 6.26 -3.17 1.23
C ALA A 91 4.75 -3.34 0.89
N VAL A 92 4.17 -4.51 1.18
CA VAL A 92 2.73 -4.75 1.03
C VAL A 92 1.93 -3.87 1.99
N ALA A 93 2.31 -3.83 3.28
CA ALA A 93 1.61 -3.06 4.30
C ALA A 93 1.59 -1.57 3.96
N LEU A 94 2.75 -0.98 3.61
CA LEU A 94 2.85 0.41 3.18
C LEU A 94 2.06 0.67 1.90
N GLY A 95 2.19 -0.19 0.89
CA GLY A 95 1.44 -0.07 -0.36
C GLY A 95 -0.07 -0.13 -0.15
N LEU A 96 -0.56 -0.98 0.74
CA LEU A 96 -1.98 -1.04 1.09
C LEU A 96 -2.45 0.22 1.82
N ALA A 97 -1.67 0.73 2.77
CA ALA A 97 -1.99 1.96 3.49
C ALA A 97 -2.09 3.14 2.51
N LEU A 98 -1.14 3.28 1.59
CA LEU A 98 -1.16 4.28 0.53
C LEU A 98 -2.38 4.14 -0.39
N CYS A 99 -2.68 2.91 -0.85
CA CYS A 99 -3.88 2.66 -1.65
C CYS A 99 -5.16 3.08 -0.94
N ARG A 100 -5.25 2.88 0.37
CA ARG A 100 -6.42 3.26 1.18
C ARG A 100 -6.46 4.76 1.47
N ALA A 101 -5.31 5.41 1.57
CA ALA A 101 -5.18 6.86 1.66
C ALA A 101 -5.55 7.58 0.34
N GLY A 102 -5.69 6.84 -0.78
CA GLY A 102 -5.99 7.41 -2.09
C GLY A 102 -4.77 7.56 -3.00
N GLU A 103 -3.57 7.23 -2.51
CA GLU A 103 -2.28 7.39 -3.19
C GLU A 103 -1.89 6.11 -3.96
N ALA A 104 -2.79 5.65 -4.85
CA ALA A 104 -2.58 4.40 -5.60
C ALA A 104 -1.36 4.45 -6.54
N GLU A 105 -1.01 5.63 -7.05
CA GLU A 105 0.17 5.80 -7.92
C GLU A 105 1.47 5.55 -7.13
N ALA A 106 1.55 6.07 -5.90
CA ALA A 106 2.70 5.85 -5.01
C ALA A 106 2.76 4.41 -4.46
N ALA A 107 1.60 3.78 -4.28
CA ALA A 107 1.50 2.39 -3.81
C ALA A 107 1.99 1.35 -4.82
N LEU A 108 1.76 1.59 -6.12
CA LEU A 108 1.98 0.60 -7.16
C LEU A 108 3.44 0.08 -7.22
N PRO A 109 4.49 0.93 -7.22
CA PRO A 109 5.88 0.45 -7.26
C PRO A 109 6.24 -0.40 -6.03
N LEU A 110 5.71 -0.09 -4.85
CA LEU A 110 5.95 -0.86 -3.63
C LEU A 110 5.34 -2.26 -3.71
N LEU A 111 4.10 -2.34 -4.20
CA LEU A 111 3.40 -3.62 -4.38
C LEU A 111 4.06 -4.48 -5.47
N ILE A 112 4.57 -3.87 -6.54
CA ILE A 112 5.36 -4.58 -7.57
C ILE A 112 6.65 -5.10 -6.95
N ALA A 113 7.39 -4.28 -6.18
CA ALA A 113 8.60 -4.71 -5.52
C ALA A 113 8.35 -5.90 -4.58
N ALA A 114 7.29 -5.86 -3.77
CA ALA A 114 6.90 -6.98 -2.92
C ALA A 114 6.60 -8.26 -3.72
N ALA A 115 5.90 -8.14 -4.87
CA ALA A 115 5.56 -9.26 -5.74
C ALA A 115 6.79 -9.85 -6.47
N MET A 116 7.88 -9.07 -6.59
CA MET A 116 9.16 -9.53 -7.14
C MET A 116 10.04 -10.16 -6.07
N LEU A 117 9.96 -9.69 -4.81
CA LEU A 117 10.70 -10.28 -3.68
C LEU A 117 10.20 -11.68 -3.34
N ASP A 118 8.89 -11.93 -3.49
CA ASP A 118 8.30 -13.27 -3.36
C ASP A 118 7.47 -13.60 -4.62
N GLU A 119 8.15 -14.19 -5.59
CA GLU A 119 7.54 -14.58 -6.87
C GLU A 119 6.56 -15.74 -6.73
N THR A 120 6.59 -16.47 -5.62
CA THR A 120 5.71 -17.63 -5.37
C THR A 120 4.43 -17.24 -4.66
N ALA A 121 4.42 -16.15 -3.89
CA ALA A 121 3.26 -15.69 -3.17
C ALA A 121 2.24 -15.02 -4.12
N PRO A 122 0.97 -15.47 -4.11
CA PRO A 122 -0.07 -14.83 -4.91
C PRO A 122 -0.56 -13.50 -4.31
N GLY A 123 -0.40 -13.30 -2.99
CA GLY A 123 -0.91 -12.14 -2.26
C GLY A 123 -0.42 -10.80 -2.79
N PRO A 124 0.89 -10.55 -2.85
CA PRO A 124 1.44 -9.29 -3.37
C PRO A 124 1.01 -9.01 -4.81
N MET A 125 1.04 -10.02 -5.70
CA MET A 125 0.61 -9.87 -7.09
C MET A 125 -0.89 -9.54 -7.20
N TYR A 126 -1.73 -10.13 -6.34
CA TYR A 126 -3.14 -9.76 -6.24
C TYR A 126 -3.31 -8.27 -5.87
N ARG A 127 -2.50 -7.76 -4.92
CA ARG A 127 -2.54 -6.33 -4.53
C ARG A 127 -2.10 -5.39 -5.65
N VAL A 128 -1.14 -5.82 -6.48
CA VAL A 128 -0.81 -5.11 -7.74
C VAL A 128 -2.05 -5.02 -8.64
N GLY A 129 -2.78 -6.12 -8.82
CA GLY A 129 -4.01 -6.15 -9.60
C GLY A 129 -5.08 -5.19 -9.06
N GLU A 130 -5.34 -5.21 -7.75
CA GLU A 130 -6.29 -4.28 -7.10
C GLU A 130 -5.87 -2.80 -7.27
N CYS A 131 -4.59 -2.50 -7.09
CA CYS A 131 -4.06 -1.15 -7.26
C CYS A 131 -4.25 -0.66 -8.70
N LEU A 132 -3.94 -1.49 -9.69
CA LEU A 132 -4.13 -1.18 -11.11
C LEU A 132 -5.60 -0.97 -11.48
N LEU A 133 -6.54 -1.72 -10.84
CA LEU A 133 -7.97 -1.49 -11.00
C LEU A 133 -8.38 -0.09 -10.49
N ARG A 134 -7.85 0.35 -9.35
CA ARG A 134 -8.09 1.70 -8.82
C ARG A 134 -7.58 2.78 -9.76
N LEU A 135 -6.42 2.56 -10.38
CA LEU A 135 -5.81 3.44 -11.38
C LEU A 135 -6.49 3.36 -12.75
N ARG A 136 -7.52 2.53 -12.90
CA ARG A 136 -8.22 2.27 -14.17
C ARG A 136 -7.32 1.73 -15.29
N CYS A 137 -6.20 1.13 -14.92
CA CYS A 137 -5.28 0.47 -15.84
C CYS A 137 -5.74 -0.96 -16.12
N TRP A 138 -6.87 -1.12 -16.84
CA TRP A 138 -7.59 -2.39 -16.99
C TRP A 138 -6.74 -3.51 -17.59
N GLY A 139 -6.00 -3.26 -18.66
CA GLY A 139 -5.16 -4.26 -19.32
C GLY A 139 -4.07 -4.82 -18.41
N PRO A 140 -3.23 -3.97 -17.78
CA PRO A 140 -2.28 -4.39 -16.76
C PRO A 140 -2.93 -5.09 -15.55
N ALA A 141 -4.08 -4.61 -15.07
CA ALA A 141 -4.80 -5.23 -13.96
C ALA A 141 -5.21 -6.68 -14.28
N VAL A 142 -5.74 -6.91 -15.48
CA VAL A 142 -6.11 -8.27 -15.95
C VAL A 142 -4.88 -9.19 -15.95
N ARG A 143 -3.74 -8.70 -16.43
CA ARG A 143 -2.50 -9.50 -16.44
C ARG A 143 -2.06 -9.87 -15.03
N ALA A 144 -2.05 -8.90 -14.10
CA ALA A 144 -1.68 -9.13 -12.71
C ALA A 144 -2.63 -10.12 -12.01
N LEU A 145 -3.94 -10.01 -12.23
CA LEU A 145 -4.93 -10.93 -11.66
C LEU A 145 -4.81 -12.33 -12.24
N LYS A 146 -4.51 -12.48 -13.53
CA LYS A 146 -4.24 -13.81 -14.14
C LYS A 146 -2.95 -14.42 -13.59
N GLU A 147 -1.90 -13.61 -13.44
CA GLU A 147 -0.65 -14.03 -12.80
C GLU A 147 -0.91 -14.49 -11.35
N THR A 148 -1.75 -13.77 -10.60
CA THR A 148 -2.19 -14.19 -9.27
C THR A 148 -2.79 -15.60 -9.28
N LEU A 149 -3.65 -15.91 -10.24
CA LEU A 149 -4.26 -17.26 -10.36
C LEU A 149 -3.22 -18.33 -10.68
N LEU A 150 -2.23 -18.01 -11.52
CA LEU A 150 -1.12 -18.93 -11.81
C LEU A 150 -0.30 -19.23 -10.55
N ARG A 151 0.01 -18.20 -9.74
CA ARG A 151 0.73 -18.37 -8.47
C ARG A 151 -0.08 -19.12 -7.41
N CYS A 152 -1.40 -19.09 -7.49
CA CYS A 152 -2.25 -19.92 -6.61
C CYS A 152 -2.09 -21.40 -6.85
N ASP A 153 -1.80 -21.83 -8.09
CA ASP A 153 -1.52 -23.23 -8.53
C ASP A 153 -2.47 -24.26 -7.89
N GLY A 154 -3.76 -23.94 -7.80
CA GLY A 154 -4.77 -24.81 -7.21
C GLY A 154 -4.58 -25.15 -5.73
N GLN A 155 -3.64 -24.54 -5.03
CA GLN A 155 -3.36 -24.81 -3.62
C GLN A 155 -4.52 -24.35 -2.73
N PRO A 156 -5.08 -25.23 -1.87
CA PRO A 156 -6.24 -24.87 -1.02
C PRO A 156 -6.02 -23.65 -0.13
N ARG A 157 -4.79 -23.45 0.37
CA ARG A 157 -4.42 -22.28 1.19
C ARG A 157 -4.58 -20.95 0.46
N HIS A 158 -4.49 -20.95 -0.87
CA HIS A 158 -4.62 -19.77 -1.71
C HIS A 158 -6.04 -19.57 -2.28
N ALA A 159 -6.98 -20.47 -1.97
CA ALA A 159 -8.35 -20.41 -2.48
C ALA A 159 -9.07 -19.06 -2.23
N PRO A 160 -8.90 -18.37 -1.07
CA PRO A 160 -9.51 -17.06 -0.87
C PRO A 160 -9.01 -16.01 -1.85
N VAL A 161 -7.69 -15.96 -2.09
CA VAL A 161 -7.07 -15.02 -3.03
C VAL A 161 -7.50 -15.33 -4.46
N ALA A 162 -7.48 -16.60 -4.85
CA ALA A 162 -7.91 -17.05 -6.17
C ALA A 162 -9.39 -16.67 -6.43
N SER A 163 -10.28 -16.96 -5.48
CA SER A 163 -11.70 -16.59 -5.58
C SER A 163 -11.90 -15.08 -5.78
N THR A 164 -11.14 -14.26 -5.07
CA THR A 164 -11.28 -12.81 -5.18
C THR A 164 -10.73 -12.30 -6.51
N ALA A 165 -9.60 -12.83 -6.97
CA ALA A 165 -9.05 -12.51 -8.28
C ALA A 165 -10.02 -12.89 -9.42
N GLN A 166 -10.65 -14.07 -9.34
CA GLN A 166 -11.68 -14.51 -10.29
C GLN A 166 -12.89 -13.58 -10.31
N LYS A 167 -13.36 -13.11 -9.14
CA LYS A 167 -14.47 -12.14 -9.05
C LYS A 167 -14.13 -10.83 -9.77
N HIS A 168 -12.91 -10.32 -9.60
CA HIS A 168 -12.48 -9.10 -10.31
C HIS A 168 -12.42 -9.32 -11.82
N LEU A 169 -11.88 -10.46 -12.28
CA LEU A 169 -11.83 -10.77 -13.71
C LEU A 169 -13.23 -10.94 -14.29
N ALA A 170 -14.15 -11.61 -13.58
CA ALA A 170 -15.54 -11.75 -14.00
C ALA A 170 -16.27 -10.40 -14.10
N ALA A 171 -16.02 -9.48 -13.16
CA ALA A 171 -16.58 -8.14 -13.18
C ALA A 171 -16.10 -7.31 -14.40
N LEU A 172 -14.92 -7.64 -14.94
CA LEU A 172 -14.39 -7.05 -16.17
C LEU A 172 -14.90 -7.74 -17.44
N GLY A 173 -15.84 -8.69 -17.32
CA GLY A 173 -16.39 -9.45 -18.44
C GLY A 173 -15.46 -10.57 -18.95
N LEU A 174 -14.43 -10.91 -18.19
CA LEU A 174 -13.45 -11.94 -18.54
C LEU A 174 -13.73 -13.19 -17.70
N ARG A 175 -14.12 -14.27 -18.36
CA ARG A 175 -14.21 -15.61 -17.73
C ARG A 175 -12.87 -16.32 -17.87
N CYS A 176 -12.37 -16.86 -16.77
CA CYS A 176 -11.21 -17.74 -16.77
C CYS A 176 -11.65 -19.17 -17.07
#